data_441d4adce0bb7581bb75fea9f65e69ae
#
_entry.id   441d4adce0bb7581bb75fea9f65e69ae
#
_cell.length_a   1.000
_cell.length_b   1.000
_cell.length_c   1.000
_cell.angle_alpha   90.00
_cell.angle_beta   90.00
_cell.angle_gamma   90.00
#
_symmetry.space_group_name_H-M   'P 1'
#
loop_
_entity.id
_entity.type
_entity.pdbx_description
1 polymer ?
#
loop_
_entity_poly.entity_id
_entity_poly.type
_entity_poly.pdbx_seq_one_letter_code
_entity_poly.pdbx_strand_id
1 'polypeptide(L)'
;MHITTKDGITLHAEEAGTGTPILFIHEFGGNHMSWEPQLRFFSRRHRCITYAARGYAPSDIPADVAQYSQAIAVADAIAVLDGLGIPQAHIVGLSMGGFTAIHLGLTHPGRALSLTIAGAGYGAEKQFEAYFRGVSLDVANRFETLGAPAFAPIYAEGASRVQFQTKDPRGWREFADRLATHSTVGAPLTMRGVQAMRPSLWDLEDELKRMMVPTLVIVGDEDDHCLQPGLFLKRTIPASGLAVFPKTGHTLNLEEPALFNATVAEFIARAEAGAWLPRDPRALPGEVMRTS
;
A
#
# COMPACT_ATOMS: atom_id res chain seq x y z
N MET A 1 5.02 19.52 -5.84
CA MET A 1 3.80 20.39 -5.86
C MET A 1 3.04 20.25 -4.55
N HIS A 2 2.14 21.19 -4.26
CA HIS A 2 1.36 21.21 -3.04
C HIS A 2 -0.13 21.06 -3.35
N ILE A 3 -0.79 20.12 -2.69
CA ILE A 3 -2.22 19.82 -2.84
C ILE A 3 -2.89 20.11 -1.50
N THR A 4 -3.90 20.98 -1.48
CA THR A 4 -4.66 21.28 -0.27
C THR A 4 -5.89 20.37 -0.20
N THR A 5 -6.02 19.63 0.89
CA THR A 5 -7.17 18.77 1.17
C THR A 5 -8.39 19.58 1.61
N LYS A 6 -9.57 18.96 1.66
CA LYS A 6 -10.82 19.64 2.08
C LYS A 6 -10.76 20.13 3.53
N ASP A 7 -9.99 19.48 4.39
CA ASP A 7 -9.78 19.87 5.79
C ASP A 7 -8.57 20.79 6.00
N GLY A 8 -8.00 21.32 4.90
CA GLY A 8 -6.98 22.37 4.94
C GLY A 8 -5.54 21.88 5.11
N ILE A 9 -5.30 20.56 5.03
CA ILE A 9 -3.95 20.00 5.10
C ILE A 9 -3.26 20.09 3.74
N THR A 10 -1.99 20.46 3.74
CA THR A 10 -1.16 20.51 2.53
C THR A 10 -0.40 19.20 2.36
N LEU A 11 -0.64 18.51 1.25
CA LEU A 11 0.10 17.31 0.86
C LEU A 11 1.14 17.67 -0.21
N HIS A 12 2.34 17.13 -0.04
CA HIS A 12 3.38 17.19 -1.06
C HIS A 12 3.22 16.04 -2.04
N ALA A 13 3.11 16.36 -3.32
CA ALA A 13 3.08 15.37 -4.40
C ALA A 13 4.15 15.67 -5.45
N GLU A 14 4.65 14.62 -6.08
CA GLU A 14 5.59 14.68 -7.20
C GLU A 14 5.00 13.90 -8.37
N GLU A 15 5.30 14.35 -9.59
CA GLU A 15 4.89 13.65 -10.80
C GLU A 15 6.01 13.54 -11.81
N ALA A 16 5.98 12.46 -12.59
CA ALA A 16 6.92 12.21 -13.67
C ALA A 16 6.22 11.47 -14.82
N GLY A 17 6.61 11.80 -16.05
CA GLY A 17 6.08 11.15 -17.25
C GLY A 17 4.72 11.68 -17.70
N THR A 18 4.16 11.03 -18.72
CA THR A 18 2.86 11.35 -19.34
C THR A 18 2.15 10.06 -19.73
N GLY A 19 0.83 10.12 -19.97
CA GLY A 19 0.02 8.96 -20.31
C GLY A 19 -1.01 8.64 -19.24
N THR A 20 -1.48 7.39 -19.18
CA THR A 20 -2.46 6.95 -18.16
C THR A 20 -1.88 7.13 -16.76
N PRO A 21 -2.63 7.75 -15.82
CA PRO A 21 -2.10 8.04 -14.49
C PRO A 21 -1.92 6.79 -13.61
N ILE A 22 -0.82 6.76 -12.85
CA ILE A 22 -0.57 5.80 -11.77
C ILE A 22 -0.32 6.60 -10.49
N LEU A 23 -1.10 6.36 -9.44
CA LEU A 23 -0.89 6.90 -8.10
C LEU A 23 -0.23 5.83 -7.22
N PHE A 24 0.96 6.14 -6.70
CA PHE A 24 1.71 5.31 -5.78
C PHE A 24 1.52 5.78 -4.34
N ILE A 25 1.10 4.86 -3.46
CA ILE A 25 0.82 5.13 -2.04
C ILE A 25 1.79 4.33 -1.18
N HIS A 26 2.63 5.03 -0.41
CA HIS A 26 3.74 4.42 0.33
C HIS A 26 3.29 3.67 1.60
N GLU A 27 4.18 2.80 2.10
CA GLU A 27 4.04 2.12 3.38
C GLU A 27 4.36 3.04 4.57
N PHE A 28 4.10 2.56 5.80
CA PHE A 28 4.42 3.30 7.02
C PHE A 28 5.92 3.61 7.15
N GLY A 29 6.80 2.64 6.93
CA GLY A 29 8.25 2.83 7.05
C GLY A 29 8.88 3.59 5.89
N GLY A 30 8.12 3.82 4.80
CA GLY A 30 8.56 4.55 3.63
C GLY A 30 8.04 5.98 3.57
N ASN A 31 8.23 6.60 2.42
CA ASN A 31 7.68 7.90 2.04
C ASN A 31 7.50 7.96 0.51
N HIS A 32 7.13 9.11 -0.05
CA HIS A 32 6.95 9.28 -1.48
C HIS A 32 8.19 8.86 -2.31
N MET A 33 9.41 9.05 -1.80
CA MET A 33 10.66 8.67 -2.47
C MET A 33 10.90 7.15 -2.51
N SER A 34 10.16 6.36 -1.72
CA SER A 34 10.26 4.88 -1.75
C SER A 34 9.81 4.28 -3.08
N TRP A 35 9.20 5.07 -3.94
CA TRP A 35 8.75 4.67 -5.27
C TRP A 35 9.70 5.05 -6.41
N GLU A 36 10.88 5.56 -6.12
CA GLU A 36 11.85 6.01 -7.14
C GLU A 36 12.18 4.92 -8.20
N PRO A 37 12.40 3.64 -7.86
CA PRO A 37 12.61 2.60 -8.86
C PRO A 37 11.40 2.40 -9.79
N GLN A 38 10.18 2.58 -9.27
CA GLN A 38 8.92 2.48 -10.02
C GLN A 38 8.72 3.72 -10.90
N LEU A 39 8.99 4.92 -10.37
CA LEU A 39 8.90 6.16 -11.15
C LEU A 39 9.81 6.11 -12.38
N ARG A 40 11.08 5.72 -12.22
CA ARG A 40 12.04 5.58 -13.33
C ARG A 40 11.59 4.60 -14.40
N PHE A 41 10.87 3.56 -14.02
CA PHE A 41 10.37 2.55 -14.94
C PHE A 41 9.08 3.00 -15.62
N PHE A 42 8.06 3.37 -14.85
CA PHE A 42 6.72 3.64 -15.36
C PHE A 42 6.57 5.00 -16.04
N SER A 43 7.35 6.03 -15.64
CA SER A 43 7.27 7.38 -16.22
C SER A 43 7.62 7.45 -17.72
N ARG A 44 8.20 6.40 -18.25
CA ARG A 44 8.47 6.29 -19.69
C ARG A 44 7.19 6.13 -20.53
N ARG A 45 6.06 5.73 -19.91
CA ARG A 45 4.80 5.43 -20.60
C ARG A 45 3.56 5.88 -19.84
N HIS A 46 3.69 6.25 -18.57
CA HIS A 46 2.59 6.62 -17.68
C HIS A 46 2.89 7.95 -17.00
N ARG A 47 1.84 8.65 -16.62
CA ARG A 47 1.90 9.79 -15.69
C ARG A 47 1.95 9.23 -14.28
N CYS A 48 3.13 9.17 -13.67
CA CYS A 48 3.36 8.62 -12.34
C CYS A 48 3.27 9.70 -11.29
N ILE A 49 2.48 9.47 -10.24
CA ILE A 49 2.28 10.37 -9.12
C ILE A 49 2.68 9.65 -7.84
N THR A 50 3.50 10.31 -7.02
CA THR A 50 3.77 9.92 -5.64
C THR A 50 3.39 11.07 -4.72
N TYR A 51 3.05 10.79 -3.48
CA TYR A 51 2.84 11.83 -2.48
C TYR A 51 3.31 11.38 -1.10
N ALA A 52 3.77 12.33 -0.30
CA ALA A 52 4.00 12.12 1.12
C ALA A 52 2.63 12.14 1.82
N ALA A 53 2.28 11.07 2.51
CA ALA A 53 1.03 11.01 3.26
C ALA A 53 1.01 12.07 4.38
N ARG A 54 -0.18 12.42 4.85
CA ARG A 54 -0.36 13.23 6.05
C ARG A 54 0.48 12.67 7.21
N GLY A 55 1.21 13.53 7.92
CA GLY A 55 2.14 13.12 8.97
C GLY A 55 3.55 12.79 8.51
N TYR A 56 3.82 12.85 7.19
CA TYR A 56 5.13 12.61 6.59
C TYR A 56 5.64 13.88 5.87
N ALA A 57 6.78 14.40 6.33
CA ALA A 57 7.40 15.54 5.65
C ALA A 57 7.71 15.21 4.18
N PRO A 58 7.54 16.16 3.25
CA PRO A 58 7.24 17.57 3.45
C PRO A 58 5.74 17.93 3.45
N SER A 59 4.83 16.93 3.56
CA SER A 59 3.41 17.19 3.85
C SER A 59 3.21 17.70 5.28
N ASP A 60 2.06 18.32 5.54
CA ASP A 60 1.70 18.78 6.87
C ASP A 60 1.63 17.63 7.88
N ILE A 61 1.98 17.94 9.13
CA ILE A 61 2.04 17.02 10.24
C ILE A 61 1.08 17.51 11.35
N PRO A 62 -0.24 17.26 11.21
CA PRO A 62 -1.19 17.62 12.24
C PRO A 62 -0.88 16.95 13.58
N ALA A 63 -1.09 17.65 14.67
CA ALA A 63 -0.78 17.17 16.01
C ALA A 63 -1.95 16.42 16.70
N ASP A 64 -3.12 16.41 16.10
CA ASP A 64 -4.31 15.75 16.65
C ASP A 64 -4.52 14.38 16.00
N VAL A 65 -4.62 13.34 16.82
CA VAL A 65 -4.88 11.95 16.35
C VAL A 65 -6.20 11.82 15.59
N ALA A 66 -7.19 12.66 15.85
CA ALA A 66 -8.46 12.68 15.12
C ALA A 66 -8.30 13.02 13.63
N GLN A 67 -7.16 13.60 13.26
CA GLN A 67 -6.80 13.88 11.87
C GLN A 67 -6.10 12.70 11.15
N TYR A 68 -6.04 11.53 11.79
CA TYR A 68 -5.42 10.32 11.25
C TYR A 68 -6.41 9.15 11.30
N SER A 69 -6.84 8.66 10.16
CA SER A 69 -7.66 7.46 10.05
C SER A 69 -7.54 6.84 8.65
N GLN A 70 -8.00 5.59 8.50
CA GLN A 70 -8.06 4.95 7.19
C GLN A 70 -8.95 5.73 6.20
N ALA A 71 -10.07 6.28 6.66
CA ALA A 71 -10.96 7.09 5.82
C ALA A 71 -10.30 8.40 5.37
N ILE A 72 -9.55 9.05 6.26
CA ILE A 72 -8.78 10.26 5.93
C ILE A 72 -7.66 9.94 4.94
N ALA A 73 -6.96 8.82 5.10
CA ALA A 73 -5.92 8.39 4.15
C ALA A 73 -6.49 8.19 2.72
N VAL A 74 -7.72 7.65 2.60
CA VAL A 74 -8.43 7.57 1.32
C VAL A 74 -8.79 8.97 0.80
N ALA A 75 -9.33 9.84 1.67
CA ALA A 75 -9.69 11.21 1.27
C ALA A 75 -8.47 12.01 0.79
N ASP A 76 -7.31 11.82 1.42
CA ASP A 76 -6.04 12.42 1.00
C ASP A 76 -5.61 11.92 -0.38
N ALA A 77 -5.69 10.61 -0.65
CA ALA A 77 -5.39 10.05 -1.97
C ALA A 77 -6.34 10.61 -3.06
N ILE A 78 -7.62 10.76 -2.75
CA ILE A 78 -8.60 11.39 -3.64
C ILE A 78 -8.29 12.88 -3.83
N ALA A 79 -7.90 13.61 -2.79
CA ALA A 79 -7.52 15.02 -2.88
C ALA A 79 -6.29 15.22 -3.80
N VAL A 80 -5.33 14.28 -3.76
CA VAL A 80 -4.18 14.30 -4.69
C VAL A 80 -4.66 14.16 -6.13
N LEU A 81 -5.54 13.21 -6.42
CA LEU A 81 -6.10 13.05 -7.77
C LEU A 81 -6.89 14.29 -8.22
N ASP A 82 -7.73 14.84 -7.34
CA ASP A 82 -8.55 16.03 -7.64
C ASP A 82 -7.68 17.26 -7.89
N GLY A 83 -6.69 17.49 -7.04
CA GLY A 83 -5.77 18.63 -7.18
C GLY A 83 -4.92 18.59 -8.46
N LEU A 84 -4.72 17.40 -9.04
CA LEU A 84 -4.01 17.18 -10.29
C LEU A 84 -4.93 17.06 -11.51
N GLY A 85 -6.25 17.20 -11.32
CA GLY A 85 -7.26 17.07 -12.38
C GLY A 85 -7.34 15.65 -12.95
N ILE A 86 -7.08 14.63 -12.14
CA ILE A 86 -7.06 13.22 -12.55
C ILE A 86 -8.39 12.57 -12.17
N PRO A 87 -9.27 12.25 -13.13
CA PRO A 87 -10.55 11.63 -12.83
C PRO A 87 -10.42 10.18 -12.37
N GLN A 88 -9.48 9.42 -12.94
CA GLN A 88 -9.21 8.03 -12.65
C GLN A 88 -7.72 7.71 -12.78
N ALA A 89 -7.20 6.82 -11.95
CA ALA A 89 -5.82 6.35 -12.02
C ALA A 89 -5.71 4.85 -11.70
N HIS A 90 -4.61 4.21 -12.11
CA HIS A 90 -4.16 2.97 -11.50
C HIS A 90 -3.64 3.30 -10.11
N ILE A 91 -4.12 2.59 -9.08
CA ILE A 91 -3.71 2.82 -7.69
C ILE A 91 -2.77 1.71 -7.27
N VAL A 92 -1.55 2.05 -6.91
CA VAL A 92 -0.52 1.10 -6.47
C VAL A 92 -0.15 1.42 -5.03
N GLY A 93 -0.48 0.54 -4.10
CA GLY A 93 -0.21 0.75 -2.68
C GLY A 93 0.58 -0.38 -2.04
N LEU A 94 1.54 -0.03 -1.18
CA LEU A 94 2.31 -0.98 -0.38
C LEU A 94 1.92 -0.86 1.09
N SER A 95 1.62 -1.97 1.76
CA SER A 95 1.34 -2.05 3.19
C SER A 95 0.23 -1.09 3.62
N MET A 96 0.52 -0.05 4.38
CA MET A 96 -0.41 1.04 4.71
C MET A 96 -1.07 1.62 3.45
N GLY A 97 -0.29 1.86 2.39
CA GLY A 97 -0.79 2.28 1.09
C GLY A 97 -1.64 1.21 0.41
N GLY A 98 -1.34 -0.07 0.62
CA GLY A 98 -2.14 -1.20 0.14
C GLY A 98 -3.53 -1.22 0.77
N PHE A 99 -3.64 -0.98 2.08
CA PHE A 99 -4.94 -0.80 2.74
C PHE A 99 -5.67 0.45 2.24
N THR A 100 -4.95 1.54 2.00
CA THR A 100 -5.56 2.74 1.40
C THR A 100 -6.12 2.43 0.01
N ALA A 101 -5.42 1.64 -0.81
CA ALA A 101 -5.90 1.19 -2.12
C ALA A 101 -7.16 0.30 -2.00
N ILE A 102 -7.20 -0.64 -1.03
CA ILE A 102 -8.40 -1.46 -0.76
C ILE A 102 -9.59 -0.56 -0.44
N HIS A 103 -9.46 0.30 0.56
CA HIS A 103 -10.56 1.17 1.00
C HIS A 103 -10.98 2.17 -0.08
N LEU A 104 -10.05 2.66 -0.91
CA LEU A 104 -10.37 3.50 -2.07
C LEU A 104 -11.21 2.70 -3.08
N GLY A 105 -10.84 1.46 -3.38
CA GLY A 105 -11.61 0.59 -4.27
C GLY A 105 -13.01 0.30 -3.77
N LEU A 106 -13.20 0.18 -2.44
CA LEU A 106 -14.50 -0.04 -1.82
C LEU A 106 -15.39 1.23 -1.82
N THR A 107 -14.81 2.39 -1.54
CA THR A 107 -15.57 3.63 -1.32
C THR A 107 -15.65 4.53 -2.54
N HIS A 108 -14.65 4.47 -3.43
CA HIS A 108 -14.52 5.29 -4.64
C HIS A 108 -14.15 4.46 -5.88
N PRO A 109 -14.86 3.35 -6.19
CA PRO A 109 -14.48 2.46 -7.30
C PRO A 109 -14.36 3.17 -8.65
N GLY A 110 -15.15 4.22 -8.88
CA GLY A 110 -15.09 5.04 -10.09
C GLY A 110 -13.81 5.88 -10.23
N ARG A 111 -12.94 5.94 -9.22
CA ARG A 111 -11.67 6.66 -9.25
C ARG A 111 -10.47 5.75 -9.57
N ALA A 112 -10.66 4.44 -9.53
CA ALA A 112 -9.62 3.44 -9.79
C ALA A 112 -9.83 2.75 -11.15
N LEU A 113 -8.84 2.85 -12.02
CA LEU A 113 -8.73 2.02 -13.24
C LEU A 113 -8.36 0.58 -12.87
N SER A 114 -7.49 0.43 -11.89
CA SER A 114 -7.11 -0.84 -11.28
C SER A 114 -6.47 -0.61 -9.90
N LEU A 115 -6.38 -1.67 -9.10
CA LEU A 115 -5.73 -1.68 -7.79
C LEU A 115 -4.57 -2.66 -7.78
N THR A 116 -3.38 -2.22 -7.38
CA THR A 116 -2.28 -3.10 -6.97
C THR A 116 -2.15 -3.00 -5.46
N ILE A 117 -2.41 -4.10 -4.77
CA ILE A 117 -2.40 -4.22 -3.32
C ILE A 117 -1.18 -5.06 -2.94
N ALA A 118 -0.11 -4.40 -2.52
CA ALA A 118 1.13 -5.07 -2.15
C ALA A 118 1.31 -5.10 -0.63
N GLY A 119 1.66 -6.25 -0.05
CA GLY A 119 2.00 -6.40 1.36
C GLY A 119 0.93 -5.92 2.35
N ALA A 120 -0.36 -6.09 2.06
CA ALA A 120 -1.44 -5.65 2.93
C ALA A 120 -1.91 -6.81 3.83
N GLY A 121 -1.33 -6.93 5.04
CA GLY A 121 -1.62 -8.07 5.91
C GLY A 121 -1.57 -7.80 7.40
N TYR A 122 -0.70 -6.93 7.86
CA TYR A 122 -0.51 -6.65 9.29
C TYR A 122 -1.80 -6.07 9.91
N GLY A 123 -2.37 -6.79 10.90
CA GLY A 123 -3.64 -6.43 11.53
C GLY A 123 -4.89 -6.76 10.70
N ALA A 124 -4.73 -7.42 9.55
CA ALA A 124 -5.85 -7.79 8.68
C ALA A 124 -6.72 -8.91 9.26
N GLU A 125 -6.11 -9.92 9.90
CA GLU A 125 -6.80 -11.08 10.44
C GLU A 125 -7.37 -10.80 11.84
N LYS A 126 -8.63 -11.17 12.07
CA LYS A 126 -9.32 -10.97 13.37
C LYS A 126 -8.57 -11.58 14.55
N GLN A 127 -7.99 -12.76 14.37
CA GLN A 127 -7.26 -13.45 15.43
C GLN A 127 -5.98 -12.70 15.87
N PHE A 128 -5.41 -11.86 15.00
CA PHE A 128 -4.20 -11.07 15.28
C PHE A 128 -4.49 -9.58 15.49
N GLU A 129 -5.75 -9.15 15.44
CA GLU A 129 -6.12 -7.73 15.55
C GLU A 129 -5.61 -7.10 16.84
N ALA A 130 -5.87 -7.73 17.99
CA ALA A 130 -5.41 -7.22 19.29
C ALA A 130 -3.87 -7.18 19.39
N TYR A 131 -3.20 -8.21 18.86
CA TYR A 131 -1.75 -8.28 18.82
C TYR A 131 -1.16 -7.12 17.99
N PHE A 132 -1.61 -6.92 16.75
CA PHE A 132 -1.08 -5.85 15.89
C PHE A 132 -1.48 -4.45 16.36
N ARG A 133 -2.63 -4.31 17.00
CA ARG A 133 -2.97 -3.07 17.70
C ARG A 133 -1.94 -2.75 18.77
N GLY A 134 -1.57 -3.74 19.58
CA GLY A 134 -0.50 -3.62 20.59
C GLY A 134 0.85 -3.26 19.97
N VAL A 135 1.24 -3.94 18.89
CA VAL A 135 2.48 -3.64 18.14
C VAL A 135 2.47 -2.21 17.61
N SER A 136 1.36 -1.76 17.02
CA SER A 136 1.24 -0.39 16.50
C SER A 136 1.39 0.65 17.60
N LEU A 137 0.81 0.43 18.77
CA LEU A 137 0.95 1.32 19.92
C LEU A 137 2.36 1.31 20.49
N ASP A 138 3.05 0.15 20.53
CA ASP A 138 4.46 0.06 20.95
C ASP A 138 5.37 0.83 19.98
N VAL A 139 5.18 0.67 18.67
CA VAL A 139 5.92 1.42 17.65
C VAL A 139 5.70 2.93 17.82
N ALA A 140 4.46 3.37 18.05
CA ALA A 140 4.16 4.78 18.33
C ALA A 140 4.94 5.29 19.56
N ASN A 141 4.89 4.55 20.68
CA ASN A 141 5.60 4.91 21.91
C ASN A 141 7.12 4.97 21.69
N ARG A 142 7.70 4.08 20.90
CA ARG A 142 9.14 4.09 20.61
C ARG A 142 9.56 5.28 19.77
N PHE A 143 8.76 5.71 18.79
CA PHE A 143 9.00 6.97 18.07
C PHE A 143 8.98 8.17 18.98
N GLU A 144 8.04 8.21 19.95
CA GLU A 144 7.93 9.31 20.91
C GLU A 144 9.08 9.33 21.93
N THR A 145 9.50 8.16 22.41
CA THR A 145 10.48 8.06 23.52
C THR A 145 11.92 8.04 23.07
N LEU A 146 12.21 7.36 21.93
CA LEU A 146 13.57 7.21 21.40
C LEU A 146 13.89 8.25 20.33
N GLY A 147 12.85 8.75 19.65
CA GLY A 147 13.00 9.53 18.42
C GLY A 147 13.27 8.67 17.19
N ALA A 148 12.97 9.21 16.03
CA ALA A 148 13.12 8.49 14.76
C ALA A 148 14.58 8.04 14.49
N PRO A 149 15.63 8.84 14.71
CA PRO A 149 17.00 8.42 14.43
C PRO A 149 17.46 7.20 15.23
N ALA A 150 17.04 7.09 16.50
CA ALA A 150 17.42 5.97 17.35
C ALA A 150 16.53 4.74 17.12
N PHE A 151 15.27 4.93 16.75
CA PHE A 151 14.34 3.82 16.57
C PHE A 151 14.38 3.23 15.14
N ALA A 152 14.71 4.01 14.11
CA ALA A 152 14.71 3.55 12.73
C ALA A 152 15.57 2.29 12.47
N PRO A 153 16.81 2.18 12.98
CA PRO A 153 17.59 0.96 12.82
C PRO A 153 16.89 -0.28 13.40
N ILE A 154 16.28 -0.14 14.59
CA ILE A 154 15.56 -1.23 15.26
C ILE A 154 14.34 -1.67 14.44
N TYR A 155 13.57 -0.72 13.90
CA TYR A 155 12.44 -1.02 13.03
C TYR A 155 12.87 -1.66 11.71
N ALA A 156 13.95 -1.15 11.10
CA ALA A 156 14.47 -1.64 9.84
C ALA A 156 15.09 -3.05 9.92
N GLU A 157 15.45 -3.53 11.11
CA GLU A 157 15.91 -4.90 11.38
C GLU A 157 14.76 -5.86 11.71
N GLY A 158 13.51 -5.43 11.59
CA GLY A 158 12.36 -6.30 11.79
C GLY A 158 12.35 -7.51 10.84
N ALA A 159 11.79 -8.64 11.31
CA ALA A 159 11.81 -9.93 10.61
C ALA A 159 11.40 -9.85 9.13
N SER A 160 10.37 -9.06 8.83
CA SER A 160 9.87 -8.88 7.46
C SER A 160 10.81 -8.09 6.52
N ARG A 161 11.95 -7.59 7.01
CA ARG A 161 12.93 -6.81 6.23
C ARG A 161 14.32 -7.47 6.13
N VAL A 162 14.47 -8.64 6.75
CA VAL A 162 15.74 -9.39 6.73
C VAL A 162 16.15 -9.75 5.29
N GLN A 163 15.19 -10.14 4.45
CA GLN A 163 15.47 -10.46 3.05
C GLN A 163 15.96 -9.26 2.27
N PHE A 164 15.35 -8.09 2.49
CA PHE A 164 15.82 -6.85 1.87
C PHE A 164 17.24 -6.52 2.29
N GLN A 165 17.54 -6.58 3.61
CA GLN A 165 18.90 -6.35 4.13
C GLN A 165 19.92 -7.30 3.52
N THR A 166 19.55 -8.58 3.35
CA THR A 166 20.44 -9.61 2.81
C THR A 166 20.70 -9.44 1.32
N LYS A 167 19.65 -9.12 0.52
CA LYS A 167 19.76 -9.00 -0.94
C LYS A 167 20.38 -7.68 -1.38
N ASP A 168 19.98 -6.57 -0.76
CA ASP A 168 20.46 -5.23 -1.05
C ASP A 168 20.77 -4.45 0.23
N PRO A 169 21.95 -4.69 0.84
CA PRO A 169 22.36 -3.99 2.06
C PRO A 169 22.46 -2.47 1.91
N ARG A 170 22.70 -1.99 0.68
CA ARG A 170 22.77 -0.55 0.38
C ARG A 170 21.36 0.05 0.33
N GLY A 171 20.45 -0.53 -0.43
CA GLY A 171 19.07 -0.08 -0.51
C GLY A 171 18.35 -0.18 0.83
N TRP A 172 18.61 -1.24 1.61
CA TRP A 172 18.12 -1.36 2.97
C TRP A 172 18.63 -0.22 3.88
N ARG A 173 19.90 0.16 3.78
CA ARG A 173 20.45 1.30 4.53
C ARG A 173 19.77 2.61 4.14
N GLU A 174 19.59 2.85 2.84
CA GLU A 174 18.86 4.01 2.34
C GLU A 174 17.42 4.05 2.87
N PHE A 175 16.77 2.90 2.99
CA PHE A 175 15.45 2.77 3.63
C PHE A 175 15.51 3.15 5.12
N ALA A 176 16.46 2.62 5.88
CA ALA A 176 16.63 2.92 7.30
C ALA A 176 16.96 4.40 7.53
N ASP A 177 17.82 4.99 6.70
CA ASP A 177 18.18 6.42 6.77
C ASP A 177 16.96 7.33 6.50
N ARG A 178 16.10 6.97 5.54
CA ARG A 178 14.85 7.70 5.28
C ARG A 178 13.87 7.56 6.45
N LEU A 179 13.73 6.37 7.02
CA LEU A 179 12.89 6.15 8.19
C LEU A 179 13.37 6.99 9.39
N ALA A 180 14.68 7.18 9.54
CA ALA A 180 15.25 8.02 10.59
C ALA A 180 14.88 9.52 10.46
N THR A 181 14.39 9.95 9.30
CA THR A 181 13.88 11.32 9.08
C THR A 181 12.39 11.49 9.36
N HIS A 182 11.68 10.42 9.75
CA HIS A 182 10.26 10.50 10.03
C HIS A 182 9.97 11.41 11.23
N SER A 183 8.80 12.06 11.19
CA SER A 183 8.36 12.93 12.28
C SER A 183 8.08 12.15 13.55
N THR A 184 8.60 12.63 14.67
CA THR A 184 8.28 12.12 16.01
C THR A 184 6.88 12.52 16.50
N VAL A 185 6.14 13.29 15.70
CA VAL A 185 4.71 13.59 15.90
C VAL A 185 3.86 12.80 14.91
N GLY A 186 4.16 12.89 13.61
CA GLY A 186 3.35 12.27 12.55
C GLY A 186 3.38 10.75 12.57
N ALA A 187 4.57 10.14 12.74
CA ALA A 187 4.69 8.68 12.75
C ALA A 187 3.91 8.02 13.90
N PRO A 188 4.01 8.47 15.17
CA PRO A 188 3.16 7.95 16.25
C PRO A 188 1.67 8.12 15.99
N LEU A 189 1.24 9.28 15.49
CA LEU A 189 -0.18 9.55 15.23
C LEU A 189 -0.71 8.69 14.06
N THR A 190 0.10 8.44 13.04
CA THR A 190 -0.22 7.48 11.98
C THR A 190 -0.39 6.06 12.55
N MET A 191 0.49 5.63 13.44
CA MET A 191 0.35 4.33 14.10
C MET A 191 -0.91 4.25 14.95
N ARG A 192 -1.24 5.28 15.74
CA ARG A 192 -2.42 5.31 16.62
C ARG A 192 -3.73 5.44 15.84
N GLY A 193 -3.80 6.35 14.86
CA GLY A 193 -5.04 6.69 14.17
C GLY A 193 -5.32 5.82 12.94
N VAL A 194 -4.28 5.40 12.20
CA VAL A 194 -4.45 4.58 10.98
C VAL A 194 -4.20 3.11 11.28
N GLN A 195 -3.00 2.75 11.76
CA GLN A 195 -2.61 1.34 11.87
C GLN A 195 -3.33 0.60 12.99
N ALA A 196 -3.39 1.17 14.19
CA ALA A 196 -4.04 0.53 15.35
C ALA A 196 -5.57 0.51 15.27
N MET A 197 -6.17 1.37 14.45
CA MET A 197 -7.63 1.49 14.32
C MET A 197 -8.16 0.90 13.02
N ARG A 198 -7.32 0.27 12.24
CA ARG A 198 -7.71 -0.36 10.98
C ARG A 198 -8.67 -1.51 11.22
N PRO A 199 -9.80 -1.62 10.46
CA PRO A 199 -10.68 -2.78 10.54
C PRO A 199 -9.99 -4.03 9.96
N SER A 200 -10.38 -5.20 10.43
CA SER A 200 -10.00 -6.46 9.82
C SER A 200 -10.50 -6.52 8.37
N LEU A 201 -9.73 -7.13 7.46
CA LEU A 201 -10.20 -7.37 6.09
C LEU A 201 -11.38 -8.34 6.04
N TRP A 202 -11.50 -9.24 7.03
CA TRP A 202 -12.64 -10.15 7.15
C TRP A 202 -13.94 -9.43 7.52
N ASP A 203 -13.86 -8.24 8.16
CA ASP A 203 -15.05 -7.40 8.41
C ASP A 203 -15.56 -6.74 7.13
N LEU A 204 -14.73 -6.67 6.10
CA LEU A 204 -15.05 -6.08 4.79
C LEU A 204 -15.38 -7.16 3.72
N GLU A 205 -15.57 -8.41 4.13
CA GLU A 205 -15.71 -9.53 3.19
C GLU A 205 -16.86 -9.32 2.20
N ASP A 206 -18.01 -8.86 2.66
CA ASP A 206 -19.18 -8.66 1.79
C ASP A 206 -19.02 -7.50 0.82
N GLU A 207 -18.32 -6.44 1.21
CA GLU A 207 -17.95 -5.33 0.33
C GLU A 207 -16.92 -5.78 -0.72
N LEU A 208 -15.90 -6.54 -0.28
CA LEU A 208 -14.87 -7.09 -1.16
C LEU A 208 -15.44 -8.04 -2.21
N LYS A 209 -16.45 -8.85 -1.87
CA LYS A 209 -17.18 -9.72 -2.83
C LYS A 209 -17.89 -8.92 -3.93
N ARG A 210 -18.25 -7.67 -3.67
CA ARG A 210 -18.91 -6.78 -4.64
C ARG A 210 -17.95 -5.88 -5.40
N MET A 211 -16.68 -5.82 -5.01
CA MET A 211 -15.68 -4.97 -5.64
C MET A 211 -15.24 -5.52 -7.00
N MET A 212 -15.63 -4.85 -8.08
CA MET A 212 -15.36 -5.29 -9.45
C MET A 212 -14.15 -4.60 -10.09
N VAL A 213 -13.47 -3.72 -9.38
CA VAL A 213 -12.25 -3.06 -9.87
C VAL A 213 -11.17 -4.12 -10.13
N PRO A 214 -10.53 -4.14 -11.33
CA PRO A 214 -9.40 -5.02 -11.61
C PRO A 214 -8.34 -4.91 -10.50
N THR A 215 -8.00 -6.03 -9.88
CA THR A 215 -7.16 -6.04 -8.68
C THR A 215 -6.01 -7.04 -8.82
N LEU A 216 -4.80 -6.59 -8.54
CA LEU A 216 -3.61 -7.43 -8.36
C LEU A 216 -3.18 -7.40 -6.90
N VAL A 217 -3.11 -8.55 -6.26
CA VAL A 217 -2.56 -8.73 -4.92
C VAL A 217 -1.14 -9.25 -5.06
N ILE A 218 -0.16 -8.62 -4.37
CA ILE A 218 1.25 -9.03 -4.38
C ILE A 218 1.69 -9.23 -2.93
N VAL A 219 2.30 -10.39 -2.64
CA VAL A 219 2.87 -10.71 -1.34
C VAL A 219 4.25 -11.34 -1.50
N GLY A 220 5.14 -11.11 -0.54
CA GLY A 220 6.38 -11.88 -0.39
C GLY A 220 6.10 -13.18 0.35
N ASP A 221 6.78 -14.28 -0.01
CA ASP A 221 6.58 -15.57 0.66
C ASP A 221 7.23 -15.65 2.04
N GLU A 222 8.07 -14.68 2.39
CA GLU A 222 8.66 -14.49 3.71
C GLU A 222 8.06 -13.29 4.47
N ASP A 223 6.93 -12.79 4.03
CA ASP A 223 6.08 -11.82 4.73
C ASP A 223 4.85 -12.53 5.31
N ASP A 224 5.06 -13.39 6.29
CA ASP A 224 4.10 -14.37 6.82
C ASP A 224 2.72 -13.78 7.12
N HIS A 225 2.68 -12.57 7.71
CA HIS A 225 1.42 -11.89 8.06
C HIS A 225 0.65 -11.34 6.86
N CYS A 226 1.23 -11.37 5.66
CA CYS A 226 0.58 -10.95 4.42
C CYS A 226 0.08 -12.13 3.57
N LEU A 227 0.56 -13.36 3.81
CA LEU A 227 0.22 -14.53 3.01
C LEU A 227 -1.28 -14.88 3.10
N GLN A 228 -1.82 -15.08 4.31
CA GLN A 228 -3.22 -15.40 4.49
C GLN A 228 -4.16 -14.28 4.06
N PRO A 229 -3.91 -13.00 4.43
CA PRO A 229 -4.67 -11.88 3.88
C PRO A 229 -4.61 -11.79 2.34
N GLY A 230 -3.46 -12.04 1.73
CA GLY A 230 -3.32 -12.08 0.27
C GLY A 230 -4.18 -13.18 -0.37
N LEU A 231 -4.18 -14.38 0.19
CA LEU A 231 -5.05 -15.48 -0.24
C LEU A 231 -6.53 -15.16 -0.02
N PHE A 232 -6.88 -14.53 1.10
CA PHE A 232 -8.24 -14.09 1.39
C PHE A 232 -8.73 -13.09 0.35
N LEU A 233 -7.95 -12.03 0.08
CA LEU A 233 -8.29 -11.02 -0.94
C LEU A 233 -8.47 -11.68 -2.32
N LYS A 234 -7.55 -12.60 -2.71
CA LYS A 234 -7.65 -13.32 -3.99
C LYS A 234 -8.93 -14.16 -4.09
N ARG A 235 -9.37 -14.76 -3.02
CA ARG A 235 -10.57 -15.63 -2.99
C ARG A 235 -11.86 -14.82 -2.95
N THR A 236 -11.81 -13.62 -2.36
CA THR A 236 -12.97 -12.78 -2.08
C THR A 236 -13.27 -11.79 -3.21
N ILE A 237 -12.25 -11.12 -3.75
CA ILE A 237 -12.42 -10.12 -4.81
C ILE A 237 -12.61 -10.82 -6.16
N PRO A 238 -13.75 -10.63 -6.88
CA PRO A 238 -14.04 -11.37 -8.11
C PRO A 238 -13.00 -11.16 -9.22
N ALA A 239 -12.61 -9.91 -9.47
CA ALA A 239 -11.66 -9.55 -10.54
C ALA A 239 -10.22 -9.44 -10.00
N SER A 240 -9.76 -10.43 -9.21
CA SER A 240 -8.42 -10.39 -8.62
C SER A 240 -7.46 -11.43 -9.19
N GLY A 241 -6.16 -11.09 -9.17
CA GLY A 241 -5.03 -11.99 -9.34
C GLY A 241 -4.13 -11.97 -8.11
N LEU A 242 -3.34 -13.02 -7.88
CA LEU A 242 -2.35 -13.11 -6.80
C LEU A 242 -0.99 -13.43 -7.38
N ALA A 243 0.01 -12.63 -7.03
CA ALA A 243 1.42 -12.90 -7.23
C ALA A 243 2.12 -13.10 -5.88
N VAL A 244 2.86 -14.18 -5.74
CA VAL A 244 3.68 -14.44 -4.55
C VAL A 244 5.14 -14.39 -5.01
N PHE A 245 5.92 -13.48 -4.43
CA PHE A 245 7.34 -13.31 -4.78
C PHE A 245 8.20 -14.22 -3.91
N PRO A 246 9.02 -15.09 -4.53
CA PRO A 246 9.83 -16.04 -3.78
C PRO A 246 10.98 -15.35 -3.05
N LYS A 247 11.26 -15.81 -1.83
CA LYS A 247 12.35 -15.31 -0.98
C LYS A 247 12.29 -13.79 -0.73
N THR A 248 11.07 -13.25 -0.61
CA THR A 248 10.83 -11.81 -0.55
C THR A 248 10.07 -11.46 0.73
N GLY A 249 10.51 -10.42 1.41
CA GLY A 249 9.88 -9.86 2.60
C GLY A 249 8.82 -8.80 2.26
N HIS A 250 8.72 -7.80 3.14
CA HIS A 250 7.62 -6.82 3.10
C HIS A 250 7.82 -5.68 2.10
N THR A 251 9.07 -5.27 1.83
CA THR A 251 9.39 -4.09 1.02
C THR A 251 9.53 -4.46 -0.46
N LEU A 252 8.54 -5.17 -1.00
CA LEU A 252 8.53 -5.80 -2.33
C LEU A 252 9.05 -4.92 -3.47
N ASN A 253 8.66 -3.65 -3.48
CA ASN A 253 8.99 -2.69 -4.53
C ASN A 253 10.45 -2.25 -4.53
N LEU A 254 11.12 -2.30 -3.37
CA LEU A 254 12.54 -1.97 -3.21
C LEU A 254 13.40 -3.23 -3.21
N GLU A 255 12.91 -4.31 -2.64
CA GLU A 255 13.61 -5.59 -2.52
C GLU A 255 13.71 -6.32 -3.87
N GLU A 256 12.62 -6.32 -4.64
CA GLU A 256 12.53 -6.95 -5.97
C GLU A 256 12.00 -5.99 -7.03
N PRO A 257 12.67 -4.84 -7.28
CA PRO A 257 12.12 -3.78 -8.12
C PRO A 257 11.86 -4.22 -9.56
N ALA A 258 12.70 -5.09 -10.13
CA ALA A 258 12.52 -5.58 -11.49
C ALA A 258 11.29 -6.48 -11.61
N LEU A 259 11.12 -7.43 -10.69
CA LEU A 259 9.98 -8.35 -10.65
C LEU A 259 8.69 -7.58 -10.35
N PHE A 260 8.71 -6.65 -9.39
CA PHE A 260 7.58 -5.80 -9.07
C PHE A 260 7.12 -4.99 -10.28
N ASN A 261 8.05 -4.31 -10.94
CA ASN A 261 7.77 -3.48 -12.10
C ASN A 261 7.18 -4.31 -13.26
N ALA A 262 7.76 -5.48 -13.57
CA ALA A 262 7.28 -6.34 -14.64
C ALA A 262 5.87 -6.88 -14.34
N THR A 263 5.63 -7.33 -13.10
CA THR A 263 4.33 -7.87 -12.67
C THR A 263 3.23 -6.81 -12.72
N VAL A 264 3.51 -5.60 -12.23
CA VAL A 264 2.54 -4.47 -12.24
C VAL A 264 2.31 -3.96 -13.66
N ALA A 265 3.36 -3.89 -14.50
CA ALA A 265 3.21 -3.43 -15.89
C ALA A 265 2.34 -4.37 -16.71
N GLU A 266 2.54 -5.69 -16.62
CA GLU A 266 1.70 -6.69 -17.27
C GLU A 266 0.24 -6.60 -16.80
N PHE A 267 0.04 -6.43 -15.49
CA PHE A 267 -1.30 -6.27 -14.94
C PHE A 267 -1.99 -5.00 -15.47
N ILE A 268 -1.32 -3.85 -15.43
CA ILE A 268 -1.86 -2.57 -15.92
C ILE A 268 -2.23 -2.70 -17.41
N ALA A 269 -1.34 -3.25 -18.24
CA ALA A 269 -1.59 -3.42 -19.66
C ALA A 269 -2.84 -4.29 -19.93
N ARG A 270 -3.04 -5.37 -19.16
CA ARG A 270 -4.24 -6.20 -19.27
C ARG A 270 -5.49 -5.51 -18.77
N ALA A 271 -5.40 -4.71 -17.71
CA ALA A 271 -6.52 -3.93 -17.20
C ALA A 271 -6.94 -2.85 -18.21
N GLU A 272 -6.00 -2.11 -18.81
CA GLU A 272 -6.25 -1.12 -19.86
C GLU A 272 -6.87 -1.74 -21.12
N ALA A 273 -6.46 -2.96 -21.48
CA ALA A 273 -7.03 -3.72 -22.60
C ALA A 273 -8.42 -4.33 -22.30
N GLY A 274 -8.97 -4.16 -21.08
CA GLY A 274 -10.21 -4.82 -20.66
C GLY A 274 -10.11 -6.34 -20.56
N ALA A 275 -8.89 -6.87 -20.49
CA ALA A 275 -8.60 -8.32 -20.46
C ALA A 275 -8.43 -8.89 -19.05
N TRP A 276 -8.57 -8.08 -18.00
CA TRP A 276 -8.54 -8.53 -16.60
C TRP A 276 -9.96 -8.72 -16.07
N LEU A 277 -10.55 -9.85 -16.44
CA LEU A 277 -11.94 -10.18 -16.12
C LEU A 277 -12.08 -10.87 -14.76
N PRO A 278 -13.29 -10.87 -14.16
CA PRO A 278 -13.60 -11.70 -13.02
C PRO A 278 -13.27 -13.18 -13.29
N ARG A 279 -13.00 -13.91 -12.22
CA ARG A 279 -12.75 -15.35 -12.30
C ARG A 279 -13.94 -16.06 -12.94
N ASP A 280 -13.67 -16.87 -13.99
CA ASP A 280 -14.71 -17.66 -14.62
C ASP A 280 -15.38 -18.58 -13.59
N PRO A 281 -16.72 -18.57 -13.46
CA PRO A 281 -17.44 -19.45 -12.52
C PRO A 281 -17.10 -20.93 -12.71
N ARG A 282 -16.74 -21.35 -13.91
CA ARG A 282 -16.32 -22.73 -14.21
C ARG A 282 -14.98 -23.11 -13.57
N ALA A 283 -14.17 -22.13 -13.17
CA ALA A 283 -12.90 -22.33 -12.49
C ALA A 283 -13.00 -22.26 -10.96
N LEU A 284 -14.20 -22.09 -10.41
CA LEU A 284 -14.42 -22.14 -8.96
C LEU A 284 -14.27 -23.57 -8.44
N PRO A 285 -13.75 -23.74 -7.20
CA PRO A 285 -13.64 -25.10 -6.61
C PRO A 285 -15.03 -25.73 -6.44
N GLY A 286 -15.21 -26.86 -7.06
CA GLY A 286 -16.42 -27.66 -7.04
C GLY A 286 -16.03 -29.09 -7.39
N GLU A 287 -16.40 -29.56 -8.54
CA GLU A 287 -15.96 -30.87 -9.06
C GLU A 287 -14.60 -30.73 -9.76
N VAL A 288 -13.67 -31.63 -9.47
CA VAL A 288 -12.35 -31.69 -10.10
C VAL A 288 -12.47 -32.01 -11.60
N MET A 289 -13.45 -32.85 -11.96
CA MET A 289 -13.81 -33.14 -13.33
C MET A 289 -15.30 -32.91 -13.53
N ARG A 290 -15.67 -32.28 -14.65
CA ARG A 290 -17.08 -32.23 -15.07
C ARG A 290 -17.48 -33.60 -15.61
N THR A 291 -18.52 -34.18 -15.08
CA THR A 291 -19.04 -35.50 -15.48
C THR A 291 -20.05 -35.42 -16.61
N SER A 292 -20.25 -34.23 -17.21
CA SER A 292 -21.02 -34.01 -18.47
C SER A 292 -21.25 -32.53 -18.70
#